data_5bfabffedcb572e3800684ee50fd5891
#
_entry.id   5bfabffedcb572e3800684ee50fd5891
#
_cell.length_a   1.000
_cell.length_b   1.000
_cell.length_c   1.000
_cell.angle_alpha   90.00
_cell.angle_beta   90.00
_cell.angle_gamma   90.00
#
_symmetry.space_group_name_H-M   'P 1'
#
loop_
_entity.id
_entity.type
_entity.pdbx_description
1 polymer ?
#
loop_
_entity_poly.entity_id
_entity_poly.type
_entity_poly.pdbx_seq_one_letter_code
_entity_poly.pdbx_strand_id
1 'polypeptide(L)'
;MAAKHITYRIEDYVARIAIARADTCNAIDLDLYRDLCAALAEAGNDNQVRSILLTSEGPDFSVGEDWSYLAALEQQGRFSEWAQGFRGWVPVTWHNPKFVVASVRGRAWGIGCELALLADVTFAARDASFGHPETQRGMVSHTIWPWLVGPKVAKEYLATGGLLTGEMAQQKGLINAALDDDKLDAHVAAFVQDLATMPEGTPGANKKRINWAYRDVSRVLHDDRLYDVDFEWAVAARKVDQAFYDSVAKEGVTGAIRARDAKFHG
;
A
#
# COMPACT_ATOMS: atom_id res chain seq x y z
N MET A 1 22.67 -6.71 3.34
CA MET A 1 22.90 -5.25 3.14
C MET A 1 21.96 -4.53 4.07
N ALA A 2 22.36 -3.45 4.73
CA ALA A 2 21.44 -2.65 5.53
C ALA A 2 20.39 -2.06 4.57
N ALA A 3 19.10 -2.31 4.82
CA ALA A 3 18.02 -1.72 4.06
C ALA A 3 18.12 -0.19 4.20
N LYS A 4 18.13 0.52 3.07
CA LYS A 4 18.39 1.97 3.04
C LYS A 4 17.11 2.79 3.29
N HIS A 5 15.94 2.18 3.03
CA HIS A 5 14.67 2.90 2.94
C HIS A 5 13.65 2.44 3.97
N ILE A 6 14.05 1.55 4.87
CA ILE A 6 13.22 1.06 5.96
C ILE A 6 14.03 0.99 7.26
N THR A 7 13.34 1.03 8.39
CA THR A 7 13.89 0.57 9.67
C THR A 7 13.29 -0.78 10.01
N TYR A 8 14.10 -1.69 10.56
CA TYR A 8 13.70 -3.02 10.98
C TYR A 8 14.28 -3.32 12.36
N ARG A 9 13.43 -3.73 13.30
CA ARG A 9 13.84 -4.16 14.64
C ARG A 9 12.86 -5.19 15.17
N ILE A 10 13.33 -6.08 16.04
CA ILE A 10 12.51 -7.04 16.78
C ILE A 10 12.51 -6.62 18.24
N GLU A 11 11.33 -6.40 18.80
CA GLU A 11 11.11 -6.06 20.20
C GLU A 11 9.94 -6.88 20.70
N ASP A 12 10.09 -7.58 21.83
CA ASP A 12 9.05 -8.37 22.47
C ASP A 12 8.30 -9.32 21.50
N TYR A 13 9.05 -10.02 20.65
CA TYR A 13 8.56 -10.92 19.60
C TYR A 13 7.78 -10.23 18.46
N VAL A 14 7.78 -8.90 18.41
CA VAL A 14 7.16 -8.12 17.34
C VAL A 14 8.25 -7.60 16.40
N ALA A 15 8.19 -7.97 15.11
CA ALA A 15 8.99 -7.32 14.08
C ALA A 15 8.36 -5.97 13.73
N ARG A 16 9.07 -4.88 14.02
CA ARG A 16 8.67 -3.51 13.71
C ARG A 16 9.39 -3.07 12.44
N ILE A 17 8.60 -2.86 11.39
CA ILE A 17 9.07 -2.43 10.08
C ILE A 17 8.49 -1.05 9.81
N ALA A 18 9.32 -0.03 9.61
CA ALA A 18 8.85 1.29 9.24
C ALA A 18 9.45 1.74 7.91
N ILE A 19 8.61 2.31 7.04
CA ILE A 19 9.06 3.01 5.83
C ILE A 19 9.79 4.28 6.28
N ALA A 20 11.01 4.50 5.79
CA ALA A 20 11.91 5.57 6.24
C ALA A 20 12.40 6.43 5.07
N ARG A 21 11.44 7.02 4.32
CA ARG A 21 11.65 7.98 3.22
C ARG A 21 10.76 9.21 3.39
N ALA A 22 10.73 9.77 4.59
CA ALA A 22 9.86 10.91 4.92
C ALA A 22 10.10 12.15 4.04
N ASP A 23 11.31 12.33 3.52
CA ASP A 23 11.69 13.40 2.59
C ASP A 23 10.94 13.35 1.27
N THR A 24 10.49 12.17 0.82
CA THR A 24 9.64 11.96 -0.35
C THR A 24 8.21 11.57 0.01
N CYS A 25 7.76 11.86 1.24
CA CYS A 25 6.47 11.42 1.76
C CYS A 25 6.27 9.90 1.66
N ASN A 26 7.35 9.13 1.83
CA ASN A 26 7.38 7.68 1.71
C ASN A 26 6.89 7.16 0.35
N ALA A 27 7.19 7.91 -0.73
CA ALA A 27 6.92 7.48 -2.10
C ALA A 27 7.71 6.21 -2.42
N ILE A 28 7.06 5.27 -3.13
CA ILE A 28 7.57 3.91 -3.36
C ILE A 28 8.16 3.82 -4.77
N ASP A 29 9.48 3.60 -4.81
CA ASP A 29 10.22 3.14 -5.99
C ASP A 29 10.50 1.63 -5.89
N LEU A 30 11.18 1.05 -6.87
CA LEU A 30 11.49 -0.39 -6.87
C LEU A 30 12.46 -0.79 -5.77
N ASP A 31 13.32 0.09 -5.31
CA ASP A 31 14.30 -0.23 -4.27
C ASP A 31 13.62 -0.29 -2.89
N LEU A 32 12.80 0.72 -2.53
CA LEU A 32 11.98 0.64 -1.32
C LEU A 32 11.03 -0.56 -1.35
N TYR A 33 10.41 -0.83 -2.51
CA TYR A 33 9.54 -1.99 -2.67
C TYR A 33 10.27 -3.30 -2.36
N ARG A 34 11.48 -3.49 -2.90
CA ARG A 34 12.30 -4.69 -2.63
C ARG A 34 12.73 -4.79 -1.17
N ASP A 35 13.13 -3.66 -0.58
CA ASP A 35 13.50 -3.60 0.85
C ASP A 35 12.33 -4.04 1.74
N LEU A 36 11.11 -3.54 1.48
CA LEU A 36 9.90 -3.93 2.21
C LEU A 36 9.54 -5.41 2.02
N CYS A 37 9.56 -5.90 0.79
CA CYS A 37 9.30 -7.31 0.51
C CYS A 37 10.31 -8.22 1.23
N ALA A 38 11.59 -7.86 1.22
CA ALA A 38 12.63 -8.62 1.89
C ALA A 38 12.44 -8.64 3.41
N ALA A 39 12.17 -7.47 4.02
CA ALA A 39 11.94 -7.37 5.46
C ALA A 39 10.69 -8.14 5.93
N LEU A 40 9.58 -8.03 5.20
CA LEU A 40 8.35 -8.76 5.51
C LEU A 40 8.55 -10.28 5.37
N ALA A 41 9.28 -10.73 4.35
CA ALA A 41 9.62 -12.13 4.16
C ALA A 41 10.58 -12.64 5.25
N GLU A 42 11.59 -11.85 5.62
CA GLU A 42 12.52 -12.15 6.73
C GLU A 42 11.75 -12.31 8.04
N ALA A 43 10.92 -11.33 8.41
CA ALA A 43 10.10 -11.38 9.61
C ALA A 43 9.13 -12.57 9.63
N GLY A 44 8.56 -12.92 8.45
CA GLY A 44 7.68 -14.08 8.32
C GLY A 44 8.38 -15.42 8.60
N ASN A 45 9.65 -15.53 8.25
CA ASN A 45 10.46 -16.74 8.40
C ASN A 45 11.23 -16.80 9.73
N ASP A 46 11.28 -15.70 10.49
CA ASP A 46 11.99 -15.66 11.76
C ASP A 46 11.16 -16.32 12.87
N ASN A 47 11.75 -17.33 13.54
CA ASN A 47 11.13 -18.02 14.64
C ASN A 47 11.01 -17.18 15.93
N GLN A 48 11.76 -16.10 16.05
CA GLN A 48 11.65 -15.15 17.17
C GLN A 48 10.49 -14.17 16.96
N VAL A 49 9.96 -14.05 15.73
CA VAL A 49 8.84 -13.17 15.41
C VAL A 49 7.51 -13.89 15.58
N ARG A 50 6.57 -13.25 16.27
CA ARG A 50 5.20 -13.72 16.48
C ARG A 50 4.16 -12.88 15.73
N SER A 51 4.41 -11.57 15.60
CA SER A 51 3.60 -10.64 14.83
C SER A 51 4.48 -9.60 14.15
N ILE A 52 3.95 -8.94 13.14
CA ILE A 52 4.64 -7.91 12.35
C ILE A 52 3.83 -6.62 12.46
N LEU A 53 4.49 -5.53 12.85
CA LEU A 53 3.94 -4.18 12.78
C LEU A 53 4.58 -3.42 11.63
N LEU A 54 3.75 -3.01 10.67
CA LEU A 54 4.13 -2.16 9.55
C LEU A 54 3.66 -0.73 9.81
N THR A 55 4.58 0.21 9.76
CA THR A 55 4.34 1.64 9.98
C THR A 55 5.24 2.47 9.09
N SER A 56 5.34 3.78 9.35
CA SER A 56 6.19 4.69 8.60
C SER A 56 6.79 5.76 9.50
N GLU A 57 7.90 6.34 9.07
CA GLU A 57 8.46 7.55 9.66
C GLU A 57 7.89 8.79 8.96
N GLY A 58 7.80 9.90 9.70
CA GLY A 58 7.24 11.15 9.19
C GLY A 58 5.71 11.20 9.23
N PRO A 59 5.10 12.21 8.55
CA PRO A 59 3.67 12.49 8.67
C PRO A 59 2.77 11.55 7.84
N ASP A 60 3.31 10.88 6.83
CA ASP A 60 2.56 10.07 5.89
C ASP A 60 2.96 8.59 5.98
N PHE A 61 1.98 7.71 5.81
CA PHE A 61 2.27 6.29 5.64
C PHE A 61 3.00 6.07 4.30
N SER A 62 2.38 6.46 3.20
CA SER A 62 2.99 6.51 1.87
C SER A 62 2.05 7.22 0.89
N VAL A 63 2.60 8.07 0.03
CA VAL A 63 1.85 8.71 -1.06
C VAL A 63 1.72 7.83 -2.30
N GLY A 64 2.15 6.57 -2.21
CA GLY A 64 2.11 5.63 -3.32
C GLY A 64 3.34 5.70 -4.21
N GLU A 65 3.15 5.58 -5.50
CA GLU A 65 4.21 5.53 -6.49
C GLU A 65 5.09 6.79 -6.49
N ASP A 66 6.40 6.57 -6.62
CA ASP A 66 7.34 7.67 -6.86
C ASP A 66 7.23 8.14 -8.32
N TRP A 67 6.44 9.19 -8.54
CA TRP A 67 6.18 9.73 -9.87
C TRP A 67 7.42 10.25 -10.58
N SER A 68 8.41 10.77 -9.84
CA SER A 68 9.66 11.21 -10.41
C SER A 68 10.47 10.04 -10.94
N TYR A 69 10.47 8.92 -10.19
CA TYR A 69 11.08 7.67 -10.62
C TYR A 69 10.36 7.08 -11.85
N LEU A 70 9.02 7.07 -11.86
CA LEU A 70 8.23 6.60 -13.00
C LEU A 70 8.49 7.44 -14.26
N ALA A 71 8.53 8.76 -14.14
CA ALA A 71 8.83 9.65 -15.26
C ALA A 71 10.23 9.38 -15.84
N ALA A 72 11.22 9.11 -14.98
CA ALA A 72 12.56 8.75 -15.42
C ALA A 72 12.60 7.39 -16.14
N LEU A 73 11.86 6.40 -15.66
CA LEU A 73 11.74 5.09 -16.33
C LEU A 73 11.07 5.23 -17.71
N GLU A 74 10.01 6.03 -17.80
CA GLU A 74 9.32 6.26 -19.08
C GLU A 74 10.25 6.91 -20.12
N GLN A 75 11.00 7.94 -19.73
CA GLN A 75 11.98 8.59 -20.62
C GLN A 75 13.07 7.63 -21.10
N GLN A 76 13.41 6.61 -20.31
CA GLN A 76 14.39 5.58 -20.65
C GLN A 76 13.78 4.39 -21.42
N GLY A 77 12.46 4.36 -21.66
CA GLY A 77 11.76 3.22 -22.25
C GLY A 77 11.74 1.98 -21.34
N ARG A 78 11.91 2.16 -20.04
CA ARG A 78 12.04 1.09 -19.02
C ARG A 78 10.80 0.94 -18.13
N PHE A 79 9.70 1.55 -18.50
CA PHE A 79 8.47 1.51 -17.69
C PHE A 79 7.97 0.06 -17.41
N SER A 80 8.24 -0.87 -18.33
CA SER A 80 7.92 -2.29 -18.14
C SER A 80 8.62 -2.91 -16.91
N GLU A 81 9.76 -2.38 -16.47
CA GLU A 81 10.46 -2.86 -15.27
C GLU A 81 9.64 -2.56 -14.00
N TRP A 82 8.98 -1.40 -13.97
CA TRP A 82 8.03 -1.06 -12.92
C TRP A 82 6.86 -2.05 -12.90
N ALA A 83 6.14 -2.20 -14.01
CA ALA A 83 4.97 -3.06 -14.10
C ALA A 83 5.27 -4.52 -13.70
N GLN A 84 6.47 -5.03 -14.05
CA GLN A 84 6.91 -6.38 -13.68
C GLN A 84 7.43 -6.48 -12.23
N GLY A 85 7.92 -5.37 -11.67
CA GLY A 85 8.56 -5.34 -10.36
C GLY A 85 7.59 -5.50 -9.18
N PHE A 86 6.34 -5.07 -9.33
CA PHE A 86 5.36 -4.95 -8.22
C PHE A 86 4.49 -6.20 -7.98
N ARG A 87 5.07 -7.39 -8.03
CA ARG A 87 4.33 -8.65 -7.87
C ARG A 87 4.46 -9.31 -6.49
N GLY A 88 5.14 -8.65 -5.55
CA GLY A 88 5.55 -9.26 -4.28
C GLY A 88 4.67 -8.97 -3.07
N TRP A 89 3.77 -7.96 -3.11
CA TRP A 89 3.01 -7.56 -1.91
C TRP A 89 2.15 -8.67 -1.33
N VAL A 90 1.36 -9.33 -2.17
CA VAL A 90 0.42 -10.37 -1.72
C VAL A 90 1.14 -11.55 -1.07
N PRO A 91 2.23 -12.12 -1.64
CA PRO A 91 2.99 -13.15 -0.97
C PRO A 91 3.53 -12.74 0.40
N VAL A 92 4.06 -11.52 0.54
CA VAL A 92 4.75 -11.09 1.76
C VAL A 92 3.83 -10.48 2.82
N THR A 93 2.60 -10.09 2.46
CA THR A 93 1.58 -9.57 3.39
C THR A 93 0.47 -10.58 3.61
N TRP A 94 -0.40 -10.78 2.61
CA TRP A 94 -1.58 -11.65 2.67
C TRP A 94 -1.20 -13.11 2.99
N HIS A 95 -0.15 -13.65 2.38
CA HIS A 95 0.34 -15.02 2.60
C HIS A 95 1.45 -15.12 3.64
N ASN A 96 1.83 -14.02 4.30
CA ASN A 96 2.82 -14.08 5.37
C ASN A 96 2.37 -15.06 6.45
N PRO A 97 3.23 -15.97 6.94
CA PRO A 97 2.85 -16.90 8.01
C PRO A 97 2.54 -16.23 9.36
N LYS A 98 3.01 -15.00 9.55
CA LYS A 98 2.71 -14.18 10.74
C LYS A 98 1.59 -13.18 10.41
N PHE A 99 0.87 -12.71 11.44
CA PHE A 99 -0.04 -11.58 11.28
C PHE A 99 0.75 -10.31 10.98
N VAL A 100 0.31 -9.59 9.95
CA VAL A 100 0.80 -8.26 9.60
C VAL A 100 -0.25 -7.24 10.02
N VAL A 101 0.15 -6.30 10.86
CA VAL A 101 -0.68 -5.20 11.35
C VAL A 101 -0.14 -3.90 10.77
N ALA A 102 -0.96 -3.12 10.08
CA ALA A 102 -0.60 -1.80 9.59
C ALA A 102 -1.10 -0.71 10.55
N SER A 103 -0.22 0.26 10.85
CA SER A 103 -0.56 1.49 11.57
C SER A 103 -0.35 2.68 10.64
N VAL A 104 -1.43 3.40 10.34
CA VAL A 104 -1.47 4.40 9.27
C VAL A 104 -1.72 5.80 9.82
N ARG A 105 -0.82 6.73 9.53
CA ARG A 105 -0.99 8.17 9.71
C ARG A 105 -0.89 8.88 8.36
N GLY A 106 -1.51 10.04 8.25
CA GLY A 106 -1.47 10.85 7.04
C GLY A 106 -1.96 10.10 5.81
N ARG A 107 -1.23 10.20 4.72
CA ARG A 107 -1.63 9.63 3.42
C ARG A 107 -1.21 8.18 3.27
N ALA A 108 -2.18 7.33 2.92
CA ALA A 108 -1.97 5.99 2.40
C ALA A 108 -2.63 5.93 1.00
N TRP A 109 -1.88 6.27 -0.03
CA TRP A 109 -2.39 6.43 -1.40
C TRP A 109 -1.76 5.45 -2.38
N GLY A 110 -2.48 5.10 -3.44
CA GLY A 110 -2.00 4.22 -4.50
C GLY A 110 -1.50 2.88 -3.96
N ILE A 111 -0.31 2.46 -4.38
CA ILE A 111 0.32 1.24 -3.86
C ILE A 111 0.63 1.29 -2.35
N GLY A 112 0.74 2.48 -1.75
CA GLY A 112 0.82 2.63 -0.30
C GLY A 112 -0.50 2.27 0.39
N CYS A 113 -1.64 2.61 -0.22
CA CYS A 113 -2.95 2.18 0.22
C CYS A 113 -3.09 0.65 0.14
N GLU A 114 -2.71 0.05 -0.97
CA GLU A 114 -2.75 -1.41 -1.13
C GLU A 114 -1.87 -2.12 -0.10
N LEU A 115 -0.67 -1.62 0.15
CA LEU A 115 0.21 -2.18 1.18
C LEU A 115 -0.46 -2.18 2.56
N ALA A 116 -1.09 -1.07 2.94
CA ALA A 116 -1.80 -0.95 4.21
C ALA A 116 -3.01 -1.88 4.29
N LEU A 117 -3.76 -2.05 3.19
CA LEU A 117 -5.00 -2.85 3.15
C LEU A 117 -4.75 -4.35 2.95
N LEU A 118 -3.60 -4.75 2.42
CA LEU A 118 -3.18 -6.14 2.34
C LEU A 118 -2.64 -6.67 3.68
N ALA A 119 -2.41 -5.80 4.67
CA ALA A 119 -2.19 -6.22 6.04
C ALA A 119 -3.44 -6.96 6.58
N ASP A 120 -3.24 -7.86 7.55
CA ASP A 120 -4.35 -8.62 8.14
C ASP A 120 -5.28 -7.74 8.98
N VAL A 121 -4.70 -6.70 9.58
CA VAL A 121 -5.41 -5.71 10.39
C VAL A 121 -4.81 -4.33 10.10
N THR A 122 -5.68 -3.35 9.88
CA THR A 122 -5.28 -1.96 9.64
C THR A 122 -5.92 -1.05 10.66
N PHE A 123 -5.09 -0.34 11.42
CA PHE A 123 -5.50 0.76 12.31
C PHE A 123 -5.00 2.07 11.73
N ALA A 124 -5.76 3.15 11.91
CA ALA A 124 -5.37 4.44 11.37
C ALA A 124 -5.73 5.60 12.31
N ALA A 125 -5.08 6.74 12.12
CA ALA A 125 -5.57 8.01 12.65
C ALA A 125 -6.91 8.37 11.96
N ARG A 126 -7.83 9.05 12.66
CA ARG A 126 -9.15 9.42 12.10
C ARG A 126 -9.05 10.27 10.85
N ASP A 127 -8.05 11.12 10.79
CA ASP A 127 -7.77 12.05 9.70
C ASP A 127 -6.83 11.45 8.64
N ALA A 128 -6.33 10.21 8.82
CA ALA A 128 -5.58 9.52 7.78
C ALA A 128 -6.40 9.47 6.49
N SER A 129 -5.72 9.41 5.34
CA SER A 129 -6.37 9.48 4.03
C SER A 129 -6.05 8.24 3.21
N PHE A 130 -7.08 7.54 2.73
CA PHE A 130 -6.98 6.32 1.94
C PHE A 130 -7.56 6.53 0.54
N GLY A 131 -6.93 5.98 -0.48
CA GLY A 131 -7.48 5.99 -1.84
C GLY A 131 -6.46 5.82 -2.94
N HIS A 132 -6.95 5.94 -4.18
CA HIS A 132 -6.20 5.75 -5.41
C HIS A 132 -6.28 7.00 -6.31
N PRO A 133 -5.68 8.15 -5.90
CA PRO A 133 -5.74 9.39 -6.68
C PRO A 133 -5.02 9.29 -8.02
N GLU A 134 -4.17 8.29 -8.21
CA GLU A 134 -3.52 7.99 -9.50
C GLU A 134 -4.53 7.65 -10.61
N THR A 135 -5.72 7.20 -10.27
CA THR A 135 -6.84 7.01 -11.22
C THR A 135 -7.12 8.29 -12.01
N GLN A 136 -7.04 9.47 -11.35
CA GLN A 136 -7.21 10.76 -12.00
C GLN A 136 -6.06 11.08 -13.00
N ARG A 137 -5.01 10.28 -13.02
CA ARG A 137 -3.86 10.38 -13.93
C ARG A 137 -3.81 9.26 -14.96
N GLY A 138 -4.90 8.46 -15.05
CA GLY A 138 -5.02 7.37 -16.03
C GLY A 138 -4.45 6.02 -15.55
N MET A 139 -3.88 5.95 -14.33
CA MET A 139 -3.43 4.67 -13.79
C MET A 139 -4.60 3.86 -13.23
N VAL A 140 -4.55 2.56 -13.49
CA VAL A 140 -5.49 1.59 -12.94
C VAL A 140 -4.78 0.79 -11.87
N SER A 141 -5.35 0.73 -10.68
CA SER A 141 -4.76 0.02 -9.55
C SER A 141 -5.38 -1.36 -9.39
N HIS A 142 -4.54 -2.37 -9.23
CA HIS A 142 -4.97 -3.65 -8.70
C HIS A 142 -5.31 -3.48 -7.23
N THR A 143 -6.51 -3.91 -6.81
CA THR A 143 -6.98 -3.54 -5.49
C THR A 143 -7.77 -4.63 -4.80
N ILE A 144 -7.56 -4.73 -3.49
CA ILE A 144 -8.34 -5.58 -2.59
C ILE A 144 -9.70 -4.96 -2.23
N TRP A 145 -9.95 -3.71 -2.55
CA TRP A 145 -11.17 -2.98 -2.13
C TRP A 145 -12.49 -3.73 -2.37
N PRO A 146 -12.74 -4.35 -3.55
CA PRO A 146 -14.03 -5.02 -3.78
C PRO A 146 -14.36 -6.10 -2.75
N TRP A 147 -13.35 -6.74 -2.16
CA TRP A 147 -13.53 -7.77 -1.16
C TRP A 147 -13.69 -7.22 0.26
N LEU A 148 -13.16 -6.03 0.54
CA LEU A 148 -13.29 -5.39 1.85
C LEU A 148 -14.60 -4.61 1.98
N VAL A 149 -14.95 -3.77 0.99
CA VAL A 149 -16.09 -2.84 1.07
C VAL A 149 -17.21 -3.18 0.09
N GLY A 150 -17.08 -4.26 -0.68
CA GLY A 150 -18.00 -4.64 -1.73
C GLY A 150 -17.90 -3.77 -3.00
N PRO A 151 -18.48 -4.25 -4.13
CA PRO A 151 -18.21 -3.66 -5.44
C PRO A 151 -18.82 -2.26 -5.63
N LYS A 152 -19.86 -1.90 -4.88
CA LYS A 152 -20.50 -0.58 -5.00
C LYS A 152 -19.58 0.52 -4.44
N VAL A 153 -19.11 0.36 -3.22
CA VAL A 153 -18.20 1.32 -2.59
C VAL A 153 -16.88 1.35 -3.33
N ALA A 154 -16.31 0.19 -3.70
CA ALA A 154 -15.08 0.15 -4.48
C ALA A 154 -15.22 0.95 -5.78
N LYS A 155 -16.27 0.77 -6.56
CA LYS A 155 -16.50 1.51 -7.81
C LYS A 155 -16.69 3.01 -7.60
N GLU A 156 -17.36 3.43 -6.52
CA GLU A 156 -17.58 4.85 -6.19
C GLU A 156 -16.27 5.60 -6.07
N TYR A 157 -15.31 5.04 -5.34
CA TYR A 157 -14.03 5.70 -5.06
C TYR A 157 -12.98 5.44 -6.14
N LEU A 158 -12.87 4.20 -6.62
CA LEU A 158 -11.82 3.84 -7.60
C LEU A 158 -12.08 4.43 -8.98
N ALA A 159 -13.34 4.62 -9.38
CA ALA A 159 -13.65 5.24 -10.68
C ALA A 159 -13.32 6.74 -10.74
N THR A 160 -13.25 7.40 -9.61
CA THR A 160 -13.02 8.86 -9.52
C THR A 160 -11.68 9.23 -8.92
N GLY A 161 -10.97 8.27 -8.30
CA GLY A 161 -9.78 8.55 -7.48
C GLY A 161 -10.15 9.30 -6.19
N GLY A 162 -11.39 9.12 -5.70
CA GLY A 162 -11.87 9.72 -4.46
C GLY A 162 -11.12 9.21 -3.23
N LEU A 163 -11.05 10.05 -2.21
CA LEU A 163 -10.35 9.75 -0.96
C LEU A 163 -11.33 9.53 0.19
N LEU A 164 -10.98 8.62 1.09
CA LEU A 164 -11.66 8.35 2.35
C LEU A 164 -10.79 8.85 3.51
N THR A 165 -11.41 9.51 4.49
CA THR A 165 -10.74 9.68 5.79
C THR A 165 -10.65 8.34 6.51
N GLY A 166 -9.75 8.23 7.51
CA GLY A 166 -9.67 7.02 8.36
C GLY A 166 -11.02 6.69 9.01
N GLU A 167 -11.74 7.71 9.47
CA GLU A 167 -13.09 7.52 10.03
C GLU A 167 -14.07 6.96 9.00
N MET A 168 -14.10 7.50 7.78
CA MET A 168 -14.95 6.98 6.70
C MET A 168 -14.52 5.56 6.28
N ALA A 169 -13.23 5.29 6.24
CA ALA A 169 -12.67 3.98 5.93
C ALA A 169 -13.13 2.91 6.93
N GLN A 170 -13.11 3.24 8.24
CA GLN A 170 -13.68 2.38 9.28
C GLN A 170 -15.18 2.17 9.08
N GLN A 171 -15.96 3.25 8.88
CA GLN A 171 -17.42 3.16 8.71
C GLN A 171 -17.83 2.29 7.52
N LYS A 172 -17.03 2.29 6.45
CA LYS A 172 -17.27 1.47 5.25
C LYS A 172 -16.68 0.05 5.37
N GLY A 173 -15.93 -0.27 6.43
CA GLY A 173 -15.30 -1.57 6.61
C GLY A 173 -14.01 -1.77 5.81
N LEU A 174 -13.39 -0.69 5.35
CA LEU A 174 -12.11 -0.75 4.65
C LEU A 174 -10.95 -1.01 5.60
N ILE A 175 -11.02 -0.51 6.83
CA ILE A 175 -10.05 -0.71 7.91
C ILE A 175 -10.74 -1.14 9.20
N ASN A 176 -9.97 -1.68 10.15
CA ASN A 176 -10.49 -2.23 11.40
C ASN A 176 -10.91 -1.15 12.40
N ALA A 177 -10.10 -0.10 12.59
CA ALA A 177 -10.45 1.02 13.44
C ALA A 177 -9.72 2.30 13.07
N ALA A 178 -10.38 3.42 13.28
CA ALA A 178 -9.81 4.76 13.23
C ALA A 178 -9.83 5.38 14.65
N LEU A 179 -8.69 5.87 15.08
CA LEU A 179 -8.46 6.34 16.45
C LEU A 179 -7.98 7.79 16.44
N ASP A 180 -8.18 8.48 17.57
CA ASP A 180 -7.52 9.75 17.80
C ASP A 180 -5.99 9.53 17.75
N ASP A 181 -5.26 10.49 17.21
CA ASP A 181 -3.83 10.30 16.91
C ASP A 181 -2.99 9.96 18.16
N ASP A 182 -3.34 10.56 19.30
CA ASP A 182 -2.71 10.32 20.61
C ASP A 182 -2.98 8.92 21.20
N LYS A 183 -3.98 8.18 20.66
CA LYS A 183 -4.37 6.85 21.13
C LYS A 183 -3.91 5.74 20.21
N LEU A 184 -3.55 6.06 18.97
CA LEU A 184 -3.25 5.07 17.93
C LEU A 184 -2.08 4.15 18.34
N ASP A 185 -0.96 4.72 18.78
CA ASP A 185 0.23 3.92 19.11
C ASP A 185 0.00 2.95 20.27
N ALA A 186 -0.69 3.40 21.32
CA ALA A 186 -1.01 2.58 22.47
C ALA A 186 -1.94 1.41 22.08
N HIS A 187 -2.96 1.70 21.25
CA HIS A 187 -3.89 0.69 20.76
C HIS A 187 -3.19 -0.37 19.89
N VAL A 188 -2.38 0.09 18.94
CA VAL A 188 -1.61 -0.81 18.04
C VAL A 188 -0.62 -1.64 18.85
N ALA A 189 0.12 -1.03 19.78
CA ALA A 189 1.08 -1.74 20.64
C ALA A 189 0.42 -2.85 21.45
N ALA A 190 -0.74 -2.56 22.07
CA ALA A 190 -1.51 -3.56 22.79
C ALA A 190 -1.93 -4.72 21.88
N PHE A 191 -2.48 -4.41 20.69
CA PHE A 191 -2.95 -5.45 19.77
C PHE A 191 -1.83 -6.36 19.25
N VAL A 192 -0.68 -5.81 18.84
CA VAL A 192 0.45 -6.64 18.36
C VAL A 192 1.06 -7.46 19.49
N GLN A 193 1.03 -6.94 20.72
CA GLN A 193 1.48 -7.67 21.91
C GLN A 193 0.52 -8.82 22.26
N ASP A 194 -0.79 -8.59 22.18
CA ASP A 194 -1.79 -9.65 22.36
C ASP A 194 -1.57 -10.78 21.35
N LEU A 195 -1.33 -10.46 20.08
CA LEU A 195 -0.96 -11.44 19.06
C LEU A 195 0.31 -12.22 19.42
N ALA A 196 1.33 -11.53 19.95
CA ALA A 196 2.60 -12.13 20.30
C ALA A 196 2.50 -13.10 21.50
N THR A 197 1.52 -12.89 22.38
CA THR A 197 1.26 -13.76 23.54
C THR A 197 0.36 -14.96 23.24
N MET A 198 -0.29 -15.01 22.07
CA MET A 198 -1.11 -16.17 21.67
C MET A 198 -0.25 -17.43 21.54
N PRO A 199 -0.85 -18.62 21.74
CA PRO A 199 -0.15 -19.89 21.51
C PRO A 199 0.48 -19.91 20.11
N GLU A 200 1.73 -20.35 20.03
CA GLU A 200 2.51 -20.35 18.81
C GLU A 200 1.78 -21.04 17.66
N GLY A 201 1.80 -20.40 16.48
CA GLY A 201 1.15 -20.88 15.28
C GLY A 201 -0.37 -20.69 15.22
N THR A 202 -1.04 -20.40 16.35
CA THR A 202 -2.52 -20.25 16.36
C THR A 202 -3.00 -19.07 15.51
N PRO A 203 -2.46 -17.83 15.64
CA PRO A 203 -2.85 -16.73 14.77
C PRO A 203 -2.63 -17.05 13.29
N GLY A 204 -1.44 -17.56 12.94
CA GLY A 204 -1.11 -17.94 11.57
C GLY A 204 -2.01 -19.04 10.98
N ALA A 205 -2.41 -20.04 11.81
CA ALA A 205 -3.35 -21.06 11.37
C ALA A 205 -4.76 -20.49 11.10
N ASN A 206 -5.23 -19.57 11.93
CA ASN A 206 -6.49 -18.86 11.73
C ASN A 206 -6.44 -18.00 10.47
N LYS A 207 -5.36 -17.23 10.27
CA LYS A 207 -5.12 -16.46 9.03
C LYS A 207 -5.20 -17.36 7.79
N LYS A 208 -4.50 -18.50 7.79
CA LYS A 208 -4.56 -19.45 6.66
C LYS A 208 -5.97 -19.93 6.36
N ARG A 209 -6.79 -20.21 7.37
CA ARG A 209 -8.18 -20.65 7.20
C ARG A 209 -9.06 -19.55 6.65
N ILE A 210 -8.90 -18.32 7.14
CA ILE A 210 -9.61 -17.14 6.63
C ILE A 210 -9.22 -16.91 5.17
N ASN A 211 -7.91 -16.87 4.86
CA ASN A 211 -7.42 -16.65 3.50
C ASN A 211 -7.85 -17.77 2.54
N TRP A 212 -8.00 -19.01 3.03
CA TRP A 212 -8.55 -20.10 2.22
C TRP A 212 -9.99 -19.83 1.76
N ALA A 213 -10.83 -19.23 2.60
CA ALA A 213 -12.19 -18.83 2.21
C ALA A 213 -12.16 -17.74 1.12
N TYR A 214 -11.09 -16.95 1.08
CA TYR A 214 -10.84 -15.87 0.12
C TYR A 214 -9.78 -16.22 -0.93
N ARG A 215 -9.54 -17.52 -1.22
CA ARG A 215 -8.49 -17.95 -2.15
C ARG A 215 -8.60 -17.36 -3.56
N ASP A 216 -9.81 -17.05 -3.99
CA ASP A 216 -10.05 -16.43 -5.29
C ASP A 216 -9.58 -14.96 -5.34
N VAL A 217 -9.56 -14.27 -4.19
CA VAL A 217 -8.94 -12.92 -4.05
C VAL A 217 -7.47 -12.99 -4.45
N SER A 218 -6.74 -13.89 -3.81
CA SER A 218 -5.32 -14.08 -4.11
C SER A 218 -5.08 -14.44 -5.57
N ARG A 219 -5.90 -15.32 -6.13
CA ARG A 219 -5.80 -15.71 -7.54
C ARG A 219 -6.03 -14.52 -8.47
N VAL A 220 -7.02 -13.69 -8.19
CA VAL A 220 -7.33 -12.51 -9.02
C VAL A 220 -6.22 -11.45 -8.90
N LEU A 221 -5.71 -11.20 -7.69
CA LEU A 221 -4.61 -10.24 -7.46
C LEU A 221 -3.26 -10.70 -8.03
N HIS A 222 -3.12 -11.99 -8.36
CA HIS A 222 -1.91 -12.58 -8.98
C HIS A 222 -2.13 -13.03 -10.44
N ASP A 223 -3.32 -12.83 -11.00
CA ASP A 223 -3.59 -13.29 -12.36
C ASP A 223 -2.81 -12.43 -13.37
N ASP A 224 -1.73 -12.98 -13.90
CA ASP A 224 -0.89 -12.33 -14.90
C ASP A 224 -1.69 -11.82 -16.11
N ARG A 225 -2.82 -12.46 -16.42
CA ARG A 225 -3.69 -12.04 -17.52
C ARG A 225 -4.40 -10.72 -17.24
N LEU A 226 -4.67 -10.39 -15.96
CA LEU A 226 -5.19 -9.06 -15.60
C LEU A 226 -4.10 -7.99 -15.82
N TYR A 227 -2.84 -8.30 -15.51
CA TYR A 227 -1.73 -7.40 -15.82
C TYR A 227 -1.55 -7.20 -17.33
N ASP A 228 -1.75 -8.24 -18.15
CA ASP A 228 -1.67 -8.12 -19.62
C ASP A 228 -2.82 -7.27 -20.17
N VAL A 229 -4.05 -7.47 -19.70
CA VAL A 229 -5.21 -6.66 -20.08
C VAL A 229 -5.05 -5.22 -19.61
N ASP A 230 -4.60 -5.01 -18.35
CA ASP A 230 -4.37 -3.67 -17.82
C ASP A 230 -3.15 -3.01 -18.48
N PHE A 231 -2.14 -3.79 -18.87
CA PHE A 231 -1.00 -3.28 -19.62
C PHE A 231 -1.42 -2.76 -21.01
N GLU A 232 -2.29 -3.47 -21.73
CA GLU A 232 -2.85 -2.98 -22.99
C GLU A 232 -3.72 -1.73 -22.80
N TRP A 233 -4.54 -1.70 -21.74
CA TRP A 233 -5.33 -0.53 -21.36
C TRP A 233 -4.40 0.62 -20.90
N ALA A 234 -3.39 0.34 -20.09
CA ALA A 234 -2.40 1.31 -19.68
C ALA A 234 -1.61 1.86 -20.88
N VAL A 235 -1.30 1.01 -21.87
CA VAL A 235 -0.69 1.47 -23.15
C VAL A 235 -1.65 2.33 -23.95
N ALA A 236 -2.96 2.06 -23.95
CA ALA A 236 -3.95 2.91 -24.59
C ALA A 236 -4.19 4.22 -23.82
N ALA A 237 -4.21 4.17 -22.50
CA ALA A 237 -4.26 5.34 -21.60
C ALA A 237 -2.96 6.18 -21.67
N ARG A 238 -1.81 5.56 -21.99
CA ARG A 238 -0.48 6.21 -22.11
C ARG A 238 -0.44 7.45 -22.99
N LYS A 239 -1.28 7.56 -24.01
CA LYS A 239 -1.35 8.79 -24.83
C LYS A 239 -1.85 9.99 -24.02
N VAL A 240 -2.66 9.73 -22.99
CA VAL A 240 -3.13 10.75 -22.05
C VAL A 240 -2.05 11.02 -21.01
N ASP A 241 -1.30 9.99 -20.60
CA ASP A 241 -0.28 10.07 -19.57
C ASP A 241 1.04 10.68 -20.04
N GLN A 242 1.43 10.52 -21.31
CA GLN A 242 2.69 11.06 -21.80
C GLN A 242 2.80 12.57 -21.53
N ALA A 243 1.72 13.32 -21.76
CA ALA A 243 1.69 14.75 -21.48
C ALA A 243 1.85 15.06 -19.98
N PHE A 244 1.36 14.18 -19.08
CA PHE A 244 1.54 14.31 -17.65
C PHE A 244 2.99 14.04 -17.25
N TYR A 245 3.61 12.96 -17.75
CA TYR A 245 5.01 12.65 -17.47
C TYR A 245 5.97 13.72 -18.02
N ASP A 246 5.67 14.25 -19.21
CA ASP A 246 6.42 15.38 -19.77
C ASP A 246 6.31 16.63 -18.88
N SER A 247 5.14 16.88 -18.30
CA SER A 247 4.92 17.96 -17.35
C SER A 247 5.65 17.71 -16.04
N VAL A 248 5.62 16.47 -15.51
CA VAL A 248 6.38 16.09 -14.30
C VAL A 248 7.87 16.32 -14.50
N ALA A 249 8.42 15.97 -15.67
CA ALA A 249 9.83 16.16 -15.99
C ALA A 249 10.22 17.65 -16.06
N LYS A 250 9.29 18.52 -16.48
CA LYS A 250 9.54 19.98 -16.64
C LYS A 250 9.28 20.78 -15.37
N GLU A 251 8.22 20.48 -14.66
CA GLU A 251 7.65 21.34 -13.61
C GLU A 251 7.59 20.63 -12.24
N GLY A 252 8.04 19.38 -12.18
CA GLY A 252 7.89 18.52 -11.02
C GLY A 252 6.45 18.05 -10.84
N VAL A 253 6.24 17.10 -9.91
CA VAL A 253 4.93 16.46 -9.66
C VAL A 253 3.85 17.51 -9.31
N THR A 254 4.17 18.45 -8.43
CA THR A 254 3.21 19.47 -7.98
C THR A 254 2.80 20.41 -9.13
N GLY A 255 3.74 20.79 -10.01
CA GLY A 255 3.47 21.60 -11.19
C GLY A 255 2.57 20.87 -12.17
N ALA A 256 2.89 19.62 -12.49
CA ALA A 256 2.11 18.77 -13.37
C ALA A 256 0.66 18.57 -12.88
N ILE A 257 0.47 18.36 -11.58
CA ILE A 257 -0.86 18.26 -10.97
C ILE A 257 -1.64 19.56 -11.17
N ARG A 258 -1.04 20.73 -10.87
CA ARG A 258 -1.69 22.03 -11.06
C ARG A 258 -2.07 22.28 -12.50
N ALA A 259 -1.17 21.99 -13.45
CA ALA A 259 -1.41 22.16 -14.87
C ALA A 259 -2.56 21.28 -15.40
N ARG A 260 -2.69 20.06 -14.86
CA ARG A 260 -3.81 19.17 -15.15
C ARG A 260 -5.12 19.72 -14.59
N ASP A 261 -5.15 20.06 -13.30
CA ASP A 261 -6.36 20.51 -12.62
C ASP A 261 -6.91 21.79 -13.24
N ALA A 262 -6.03 22.68 -13.70
CA ALA A 262 -6.44 23.89 -14.42
C ALA A 262 -7.20 23.62 -15.74
N LYS A 263 -7.02 22.44 -16.38
CA LYS A 263 -7.77 22.07 -17.59
C LYS A 263 -9.21 21.64 -17.31
N PHE A 264 -9.50 21.20 -16.09
CA PHE A 264 -10.81 20.63 -15.71
C PHE A 264 -11.62 21.56 -14.78
N HIS A 265 -10.97 22.54 -14.17
CA HIS A 265 -11.57 23.44 -13.18
C HIS A 265 -11.36 24.93 -13.50
N GLY A 266 -10.89 25.23 -14.74
CA GLY A 266 -10.75 26.59 -15.26
C GLY A 266 -12.04 27.18 -15.83
#